data_17f3e60ce2094c1af6bb385e6f4e87e6
#
_entry.id   17f3e60ce2094c1af6bb385e6f4e87e6
#
_cell.length_a   1.000
_cell.length_b   1.000
_cell.length_c   1.000
_cell.angle_alpha   90.00
_cell.angle_beta   90.00
_cell.angle_gamma   90.00
#
_symmetry.space_group_name_H-M   'P 1'
#
loop_
_entity.id
_entity.type
_entity.pdbx_description
1 polymer ?
#
loop_
_entity_poly.entity_id
_entity_poly.type
_entity_poly.pdbx_seq_one_letter_code
_entity_poly.pdbx_strand_id
1 'polypeptide(L)'
;PRFPGVVKKINYHIGEDVQKGDVLAIIESNDSLTPFKITSPISGTIIEKHLTLGESVAENSHAFKVANLNTVWATFSIYQDKFDEISIGQKAIIHSSNGKHTTHGIISYISPTIDPHTRTQMGRIVLSNSEHHWKPGIFLDVTVVYSRIQGKVVVPNSAIHRIDQKKVIFVKEGDDFEPHEVHLGESDKEFVIVLSGLTPGMEYVSNGGFILKAELEKDDMDDGHAH
;
A
#
# COMPACT_ATOMS: atom_id res chain seq x y z
N PRO A 1 -28.19 6.04 -23.02
CA PRO A 1 -28.86 6.87 -24.06
C PRO A 1 -30.04 7.62 -23.50
N ARG A 2 -30.37 8.78 -24.09
CA ARG A 2 -31.51 9.61 -23.68
C ARG A 2 -32.85 9.12 -24.28
N PHE A 3 -32.75 8.39 -25.39
CA PHE A 3 -33.89 7.82 -26.11
C PHE A 3 -33.59 6.38 -26.54
N PRO A 4 -34.60 5.52 -26.67
CA PRO A 4 -34.40 4.18 -27.21
C PRO A 4 -34.06 4.24 -28.70
N GLY A 5 -33.29 3.27 -29.20
CA GLY A 5 -32.90 3.29 -30.61
C GLY A 5 -31.97 2.14 -30.96
N VAL A 6 -31.53 2.11 -32.23
CA VAL A 6 -30.62 1.12 -32.79
C VAL A 6 -29.24 1.71 -32.96
N VAL A 7 -28.21 1.02 -32.51
CA VAL A 7 -26.79 1.43 -32.67
C VAL A 7 -26.36 1.34 -34.11
N LYS A 8 -26.10 2.50 -34.74
CA LYS A 8 -25.67 2.59 -36.14
C LYS A 8 -24.17 2.68 -36.32
N LYS A 9 -23.46 3.24 -35.33
CA LYS A 9 -22.03 3.38 -35.40
C LYS A 9 -21.41 3.43 -34.00
N ILE A 10 -20.25 2.77 -33.85
CA ILE A 10 -19.40 2.84 -32.68
C ILE A 10 -18.05 3.39 -33.14
N ASN A 11 -17.58 4.48 -32.55
CA ASN A 11 -16.33 5.14 -32.95
C ASN A 11 -15.17 4.78 -32.02
N TYR A 12 -15.44 4.31 -30.78
CA TYR A 12 -14.41 4.02 -29.78
C TYR A 12 -14.65 2.69 -29.08
N HIS A 13 -13.56 2.08 -28.61
CA HIS A 13 -13.56 0.78 -27.95
C HIS A 13 -12.97 0.88 -26.52
N ILE A 14 -13.07 -0.20 -25.76
CA ILE A 14 -12.48 -0.29 -24.42
C ILE A 14 -10.96 -0.15 -24.52
N GLY A 15 -10.38 0.67 -23.65
CA GLY A 15 -8.94 0.97 -23.58
C GLY A 15 -8.52 2.19 -24.39
N GLU A 16 -9.41 2.78 -25.19
CA GLU A 16 -9.09 3.98 -25.95
C GLU A 16 -9.33 5.26 -25.15
N ASP A 17 -8.45 6.23 -25.35
CA ASP A 17 -8.56 7.56 -24.74
C ASP A 17 -9.49 8.45 -25.56
N VAL A 18 -10.28 9.21 -24.86
CA VAL A 18 -11.26 10.15 -25.42
C VAL A 18 -11.15 11.53 -24.77
N GLN A 19 -11.51 12.54 -25.52
CA GLN A 19 -11.65 13.90 -25.02
C GLN A 19 -13.12 14.19 -24.69
N LYS A 20 -13.33 15.16 -23.79
CA LYS A 20 -14.67 15.67 -23.52
C LYS A 20 -15.31 16.18 -24.82
N GLY A 21 -16.49 15.66 -25.16
CA GLY A 21 -17.25 16.00 -26.35
C GLY A 21 -17.06 15.06 -27.53
N ASP A 22 -16.10 14.14 -27.48
CA ASP A 22 -15.90 13.13 -28.52
C ASP A 22 -17.15 12.29 -28.73
N VAL A 23 -17.51 12.02 -29.96
CA VAL A 23 -18.67 11.20 -30.34
C VAL A 23 -18.30 9.73 -30.21
N LEU A 24 -18.79 9.07 -29.18
CA LEU A 24 -18.48 7.66 -28.89
C LEU A 24 -19.30 6.70 -29.76
N ALA A 25 -20.58 7.03 -29.98
CA ALA A 25 -21.47 6.23 -30.82
C ALA A 25 -22.57 7.09 -31.42
N ILE A 26 -23.20 6.57 -32.49
CA ILE A 26 -24.38 7.13 -33.13
C ILE A 26 -25.51 6.11 -33.02
N ILE A 27 -26.65 6.55 -32.49
CA ILE A 27 -27.87 5.75 -32.31
C ILE A 27 -28.99 6.41 -33.12
N GLU A 28 -29.78 5.63 -33.83
CA GLU A 28 -30.97 6.07 -34.52
C GLU A 28 -32.18 5.80 -33.63
N SER A 29 -32.94 6.85 -33.32
CA SER A 29 -34.13 6.75 -32.47
C SER A 29 -35.20 5.89 -33.15
N ASN A 30 -35.84 5.00 -32.38
CA ASN A 30 -36.93 4.15 -32.85
C ASN A 30 -38.18 4.98 -33.19
N ASP A 31 -38.40 6.10 -32.52
CA ASP A 31 -39.62 6.92 -32.69
C ASP A 31 -39.51 7.91 -33.83
N SER A 32 -38.36 8.59 -33.95
CA SER A 32 -38.16 9.68 -34.89
C SER A 32 -37.34 9.31 -36.12
N LEU A 33 -36.70 8.11 -36.10
CA LEU A 33 -35.71 7.65 -37.09
C LEU A 33 -34.54 8.64 -37.29
N THR A 34 -34.35 9.53 -36.34
CA THR A 34 -33.33 10.56 -36.38
C THR A 34 -32.09 10.08 -35.61
N PRO A 35 -30.88 10.17 -36.19
CA PRO A 35 -29.67 9.79 -35.49
C PRO A 35 -29.30 10.82 -34.42
N PHE A 36 -28.94 10.33 -33.23
CA PHE A 36 -28.35 11.14 -32.16
C PHE A 36 -26.99 10.60 -31.72
N LYS A 37 -26.20 11.50 -31.20
CA LYS A 37 -24.80 11.20 -30.80
C LYS A 37 -24.73 10.91 -29.30
N ILE A 38 -23.98 9.88 -28.94
CA ILE A 38 -23.50 9.67 -27.57
C ILE A 38 -22.10 10.27 -27.49
N THR A 39 -21.93 11.29 -26.65
CA THR A 39 -20.65 11.99 -26.47
C THR A 39 -20.05 11.74 -25.10
N SER A 40 -18.73 11.80 -24.99
CA SER A 40 -18.07 11.71 -23.70
C SER A 40 -18.27 12.99 -22.88
N PRO A 41 -18.73 12.89 -21.61
CA PRO A 41 -18.87 14.06 -20.74
C PRO A 41 -17.54 14.53 -20.15
N ILE A 42 -16.49 13.70 -20.19
CA ILE A 42 -15.16 13.98 -19.63
C ILE A 42 -14.07 13.47 -20.58
N SER A 43 -12.85 13.98 -20.41
CA SER A 43 -11.66 13.35 -21.00
C SER A 43 -11.18 12.21 -20.10
N GLY A 44 -10.72 11.11 -20.71
CA GLY A 44 -10.26 9.90 -20.00
C GLY A 44 -10.26 8.67 -20.88
N THR A 45 -10.13 7.51 -20.28
CA THR A 45 -10.08 6.21 -20.97
C THR A 45 -11.44 5.51 -20.86
N ILE A 46 -11.88 4.85 -21.93
CA ILE A 46 -13.07 4.00 -21.91
C ILE A 46 -12.74 2.71 -21.16
N ILE A 47 -13.41 2.50 -20.03
CA ILE A 47 -13.21 1.33 -19.17
C ILE A 47 -14.32 0.27 -19.31
N GLU A 48 -15.50 0.66 -19.77
CA GLU A 48 -16.61 -0.26 -20.09
C GLU A 48 -17.34 0.21 -21.35
N LYS A 49 -17.83 -0.74 -22.12
CA LYS A 49 -18.68 -0.54 -23.30
C LYS A 49 -19.77 -1.61 -23.32
N HIS A 50 -21.02 -1.18 -23.32
CA HIS A 50 -22.21 -2.03 -23.30
C HIS A 50 -23.05 -1.90 -24.59
N LEU A 51 -22.46 -1.43 -25.67
CA LEU A 51 -23.11 -1.28 -26.98
C LEU A 51 -22.52 -2.24 -28.00
N THR A 52 -23.40 -2.84 -28.81
CA THR A 52 -23.05 -3.63 -30.00
C THR A 52 -23.68 -3.00 -31.22
N LEU A 53 -22.97 -3.03 -32.35
CA LEU A 53 -23.48 -2.50 -33.61
C LEU A 53 -24.77 -3.25 -34.03
N GLY A 54 -25.82 -2.53 -34.38
CA GLY A 54 -27.11 -3.07 -34.76
C GLY A 54 -28.01 -3.46 -33.58
N GLU A 55 -27.54 -3.38 -32.35
CA GLU A 55 -28.31 -3.67 -31.14
C GLU A 55 -29.36 -2.58 -30.86
N SER A 56 -30.52 -2.99 -30.37
CA SER A 56 -31.53 -2.07 -29.84
C SER A 56 -31.22 -1.76 -28.39
N VAL A 57 -31.12 -0.47 -28.06
CA VAL A 57 -30.82 0.01 -26.72
C VAL A 57 -32.03 0.72 -26.11
N ALA A 58 -32.27 0.46 -24.84
CA ALA A 58 -33.34 1.10 -24.08
C ALA A 58 -32.93 2.50 -23.62
N GLU A 59 -33.90 3.32 -23.29
CA GLU A 59 -33.70 4.59 -22.61
C GLU A 59 -32.98 4.35 -21.26
N ASN A 60 -32.08 5.28 -20.91
CA ASN A 60 -31.28 5.25 -19.66
C ASN A 60 -30.33 4.04 -19.52
N SER A 61 -30.15 3.21 -20.56
CA SER A 61 -29.13 2.16 -20.53
C SER A 61 -27.72 2.76 -20.49
N HIS A 62 -26.82 2.09 -19.75
CA HIS A 62 -25.41 2.48 -19.71
C HIS A 62 -24.72 2.10 -21.03
N ALA A 63 -24.25 3.08 -21.78
CA ALA A 63 -23.59 2.86 -23.07
C ALA A 63 -22.09 2.67 -22.94
N PHE A 64 -21.44 3.62 -22.26
CA PHE A 64 -20.00 3.63 -22.01
C PHE A 64 -19.74 4.08 -20.58
N LYS A 65 -18.60 3.65 -20.05
CA LYS A 65 -18.04 4.19 -18.83
C LYS A 65 -16.64 4.74 -19.15
N VAL A 66 -16.48 6.05 -18.96
CA VAL A 66 -15.21 6.76 -19.14
C VAL A 66 -14.68 7.16 -17.77
N ALA A 67 -13.41 6.90 -17.54
CA ALA A 67 -12.74 7.25 -16.29
C ALA A 67 -11.48 8.06 -16.56
N ASN A 68 -11.26 9.12 -15.77
CA ASN A 68 -9.95 9.77 -15.74
C ASN A 68 -9.03 8.93 -14.84
N LEU A 69 -8.02 8.30 -15.44
CA LEU A 69 -7.07 7.44 -14.76
C LEU A 69 -5.76 8.14 -14.38
N ASN A 70 -5.62 9.45 -14.64
CA ASN A 70 -4.45 10.23 -14.25
C ASN A 70 -4.31 10.40 -12.74
N THR A 71 -5.40 10.15 -12.03
CA THR A 71 -5.44 10.16 -10.57
C THR A 71 -6.22 8.93 -10.11
N VAL A 72 -5.66 8.20 -9.15
CA VAL A 72 -6.31 7.02 -8.55
C VAL A 72 -6.31 7.13 -7.03
N TRP A 73 -7.17 6.35 -6.40
CA TRP A 73 -7.25 6.27 -4.95
C TRP A 73 -6.66 4.95 -4.46
N ALA A 74 -5.66 5.05 -3.59
CA ALA A 74 -5.24 3.95 -2.76
C ALA A 74 -6.12 3.93 -1.52
N THR A 75 -6.91 2.86 -1.35
CA THR A 75 -7.75 2.66 -0.16
C THR A 75 -7.16 1.56 0.71
N PHE A 76 -7.23 1.74 2.02
CA PHE A 76 -6.72 0.78 2.98
C PHE A 76 -7.62 0.72 4.22
N SER A 77 -7.55 -0.39 4.94
CA SER A 77 -8.32 -0.61 6.17
C SER A 77 -7.51 -0.22 7.38
N ILE A 78 -8.11 0.57 8.26
CA ILE A 78 -7.57 0.95 9.56
C ILE A 78 -8.30 0.09 10.59
N TYR A 79 -7.56 -0.71 11.37
CA TYR A 79 -8.11 -1.55 12.43
C TYR A 79 -8.35 -0.74 13.70
N GLN A 80 -9.24 -1.23 14.57
CA GLN A 80 -9.72 -0.51 15.76
C GLN A 80 -8.59 -0.11 16.73
N ASP A 81 -7.58 -0.96 16.88
CA ASP A 81 -6.39 -0.71 17.71
C ASP A 81 -5.50 0.42 17.19
N LYS A 82 -5.76 0.90 15.96
CA LYS A 82 -5.00 1.95 15.27
C LYS A 82 -5.78 3.24 15.04
N PHE A 83 -7.02 3.35 15.51
CA PHE A 83 -7.84 4.53 15.25
C PHE A 83 -7.25 5.83 15.80
N ASP A 84 -6.65 5.77 16.98
CA ASP A 84 -6.04 6.94 17.61
C ASP A 84 -4.66 7.29 17.05
N GLU A 85 -4.01 6.35 16.36
CA GLU A 85 -2.67 6.51 15.79
C GLU A 85 -2.71 7.06 14.35
N ILE A 86 -3.79 6.78 13.61
CA ILE A 86 -3.91 7.13 12.19
C ILE A 86 -4.78 8.37 12.01
N SER A 87 -4.23 9.38 11.33
CA SER A 87 -4.90 10.66 11.12
C SER A 87 -4.70 11.19 9.70
N ILE A 88 -5.65 12.04 9.24
CA ILE A 88 -5.52 12.77 7.98
C ILE A 88 -4.26 13.65 8.03
N GLY A 89 -3.53 13.70 6.93
CA GLY A 89 -2.27 14.45 6.82
C GLY A 89 -1.01 13.63 7.07
N GLN A 90 -1.12 12.41 7.62
CA GLN A 90 0.04 11.53 7.80
C GLN A 90 0.59 11.05 6.47
N LYS A 91 1.92 10.87 6.43
CA LYS A 91 2.63 10.32 5.29
C LYS A 91 2.48 8.80 5.24
N ALA A 92 2.37 8.28 4.04
CA ALA A 92 2.34 6.85 3.78
C ALA A 92 3.22 6.48 2.60
N ILE A 93 3.74 5.27 2.62
CA ILE A 93 4.47 4.64 1.53
C ILE A 93 3.56 3.57 0.94
N ILE A 94 3.37 3.60 -0.36
CA ILE A 94 2.48 2.70 -1.09
C ILE A 94 3.33 1.82 -1.99
N HIS A 95 3.22 0.51 -1.82
CA HIS A 95 3.89 -0.49 -2.64
C HIS A 95 2.87 -1.27 -3.45
N SER A 96 3.16 -1.52 -4.73
CA SER A 96 2.40 -2.51 -5.51
C SER A 96 2.68 -3.91 -4.96
N SER A 97 1.67 -4.80 -4.98
CA SER A 97 1.80 -6.17 -4.45
C SER A 97 2.92 -6.99 -5.10
N ASN A 98 3.35 -6.62 -6.31
CA ASN A 98 4.48 -7.25 -7.00
C ASN A 98 5.84 -6.60 -6.67
N GLY A 99 5.88 -5.60 -5.78
CA GLY A 99 7.08 -4.88 -5.37
C GLY A 99 7.74 -3.98 -6.42
N LYS A 100 7.17 -3.88 -7.65
CA LYS A 100 7.81 -3.14 -8.76
C LYS A 100 7.66 -1.63 -8.67
N HIS A 101 6.58 -1.16 -8.06
CA HIS A 101 6.28 0.28 -7.96
C HIS A 101 6.09 0.68 -6.51
N THR A 102 6.75 1.76 -6.13
CA THR A 102 6.65 2.38 -4.82
C THR A 102 6.40 3.87 -5.00
N THR A 103 5.47 4.42 -4.24
CA THR A 103 5.21 5.86 -4.23
C THR A 103 4.90 6.33 -2.81
N HIS A 104 4.94 7.65 -2.62
CA HIS A 104 4.61 8.30 -1.37
C HIS A 104 3.29 9.06 -1.52
N GLY A 105 2.51 9.07 -0.47
CA GLY A 105 1.26 9.81 -0.42
C GLY A 105 0.96 10.35 0.96
N ILE A 106 -0.15 11.07 1.03
CA ILE A 106 -0.67 11.64 2.29
C ILE A 106 -2.11 11.15 2.45
N ILE A 107 -2.46 10.72 3.66
CA ILE A 107 -3.83 10.33 3.99
C ILE A 107 -4.73 11.56 3.82
N SER A 108 -5.61 11.51 2.84
CA SER A 108 -6.49 12.62 2.47
C SER A 108 -7.91 12.48 3.02
N TYR A 109 -8.27 11.28 3.45
CA TYR A 109 -9.60 10.99 3.97
C TYR A 109 -9.57 9.75 4.87
N ILE A 110 -10.35 9.78 5.94
CA ILE A 110 -10.69 8.64 6.78
C ILE A 110 -12.21 8.62 6.91
N SER A 111 -12.82 7.45 6.70
CA SER A 111 -14.27 7.30 6.84
C SER A 111 -14.70 7.66 8.28
N PRO A 112 -15.76 8.45 8.47
CA PRO A 112 -16.31 8.70 9.80
C PRO A 112 -17.07 7.50 10.37
N THR A 113 -17.31 6.46 9.57
CA THR A 113 -18.04 5.25 9.93
C THR A 113 -17.14 4.03 9.85
N ILE A 114 -17.43 3.05 10.71
CA ILE A 114 -16.79 1.73 10.71
C ILE A 114 -17.64 0.80 9.83
N ASP A 115 -16.97 0.04 8.95
CA ASP A 115 -17.64 -1.05 8.22
C ASP A 115 -18.00 -2.16 9.22
N PRO A 116 -19.27 -2.55 9.35
CA PRO A 116 -19.69 -3.51 10.35
C PRO A 116 -19.23 -4.95 10.08
N HIS A 117 -18.87 -5.29 8.83
CA HIS A 117 -18.41 -6.62 8.47
C HIS A 117 -16.92 -6.80 8.75
N THR A 118 -16.12 -5.82 8.38
CA THR A 118 -14.65 -5.85 8.56
C THR A 118 -14.21 -5.25 9.88
N ARG A 119 -15.07 -4.45 10.54
CA ARG A 119 -14.78 -3.69 11.75
C ARG A 119 -13.59 -2.73 11.58
N THR A 120 -13.43 -2.18 10.38
CA THR A 120 -12.35 -1.25 10.04
C THR A 120 -12.91 0.09 9.56
N GLN A 121 -12.13 1.15 9.68
CA GLN A 121 -12.35 2.40 8.96
C GLN A 121 -11.59 2.37 7.63
N MET A 122 -12.16 2.97 6.61
CA MET A 122 -11.49 3.13 5.31
C MET A 122 -10.64 4.40 5.32
N GLY A 123 -9.33 4.25 5.15
CA GLY A 123 -8.41 5.33 4.81
C GLY A 123 -8.26 5.46 3.29
N ARG A 124 -7.99 6.68 2.81
CA ARG A 124 -7.76 6.96 1.39
C ARG A 124 -6.60 7.91 1.18
N ILE A 125 -5.78 7.57 0.19
CA ILE A 125 -4.68 8.38 -0.33
C ILE A 125 -4.96 8.64 -1.81
N VAL A 126 -4.76 9.88 -2.26
CA VAL A 126 -4.88 10.23 -3.68
C VAL A 126 -3.48 10.14 -4.30
N LEU A 127 -3.36 9.34 -5.36
CA LEU A 127 -2.11 9.11 -6.07
C LEU A 127 -2.16 9.72 -7.47
N SER A 128 -1.09 10.41 -7.85
CA SER A 128 -0.85 10.76 -9.25
C SER A 128 -0.52 9.49 -10.04
N ASN A 129 -1.11 9.33 -11.20
CA ASN A 129 -0.99 8.14 -12.04
C ASN A 129 -0.77 8.49 -13.52
N SER A 130 0.01 9.54 -13.79
CA SER A 130 0.31 10.00 -15.15
C SER A 130 0.98 8.94 -16.02
N GLU A 131 1.71 8.02 -15.42
CA GLU A 131 2.38 6.91 -16.10
C GLU A 131 1.53 5.63 -16.15
N HIS A 132 0.28 5.67 -15.65
CA HIS A 132 -0.69 4.57 -15.64
C HIS A 132 -0.19 3.27 -14.98
N HIS A 133 0.76 3.37 -14.04
CA HIS A 133 1.29 2.22 -13.28
C HIS A 133 0.25 1.65 -12.30
N TRP A 134 -0.58 2.51 -11.74
CA TRP A 134 -1.59 2.15 -10.75
C TRP A 134 -2.93 1.87 -11.43
N LYS A 135 -3.23 0.59 -11.63
CA LYS A 135 -4.51 0.18 -12.24
C LYS A 135 -5.57 0.00 -11.15
N PRO A 136 -6.76 0.61 -11.29
CA PRO A 136 -7.87 0.36 -10.36
C PRO A 136 -8.15 -1.16 -10.22
N GLY A 137 -8.36 -1.60 -8.97
CA GLY A 137 -8.62 -3.01 -8.65
C GLY A 137 -7.38 -3.84 -8.30
N ILE A 138 -6.16 -3.31 -8.37
CA ILE A 138 -4.98 -4.02 -7.89
C ILE A 138 -4.88 -3.96 -6.36
N PHE A 139 -4.28 -5.00 -5.77
CA PHE A 139 -3.88 -4.97 -4.38
C PHE A 139 -2.59 -4.17 -4.20
N LEU A 140 -2.48 -3.50 -3.06
CA LEU A 140 -1.32 -2.71 -2.69
C LEU A 140 -1.11 -2.78 -1.18
N ASP A 141 0.13 -2.56 -0.76
CA ASP A 141 0.52 -2.45 0.64
C ASP A 141 0.71 -0.98 1.00
N VAL A 142 0.10 -0.55 2.09
CA VAL A 142 0.22 0.83 2.61
C VAL A 142 0.90 0.79 3.97
N THR A 143 2.07 1.42 4.04
CA THR A 143 2.80 1.64 5.29
C THR A 143 2.59 3.08 5.72
N VAL A 144 1.88 3.29 6.83
CA VAL A 144 1.65 4.62 7.40
C VAL A 144 2.74 4.95 8.41
N VAL A 145 3.35 6.12 8.27
CA VAL A 145 4.30 6.65 9.24
C VAL A 145 3.52 7.48 10.26
N TYR A 146 3.19 6.90 11.41
CA TYR A 146 2.38 7.55 12.44
C TYR A 146 3.19 8.24 13.53
N SER A 147 4.46 7.82 13.74
CA SER A 147 5.36 8.50 14.67
C SER A 147 6.81 8.44 14.17
N ARG A 148 7.62 9.40 14.58
CA ARG A 148 9.07 9.36 14.43
C ARG A 148 9.68 9.55 15.80
N ILE A 149 10.36 8.51 16.27
CA ILE A 149 11.07 8.55 17.54
C ILE A 149 12.56 8.60 17.22
N GLN A 150 13.26 9.54 17.85
CA GLN A 150 14.71 9.63 17.73
C GLN A 150 15.36 8.90 18.89
N GLY A 151 16.14 7.87 18.60
CA GLY A 151 17.01 7.19 19.55
C GLY A 151 18.46 7.56 19.30
N LYS A 152 19.28 7.62 20.36
CA LYS A 152 20.74 7.81 20.21
C LYS A 152 21.40 6.62 19.52
N VAL A 153 20.88 5.42 19.79
CA VAL A 153 21.34 4.16 19.20
C VAL A 153 20.10 3.42 18.67
N VAL A 154 20.14 3.05 17.42
CA VAL A 154 19.12 2.28 16.72
C VAL A 154 19.78 1.12 16.03
N VAL A 155 19.28 -0.09 16.23
CA VAL A 155 19.85 -1.32 15.66
C VAL A 155 18.78 -2.14 14.94
N PRO A 156 19.14 -2.97 13.95
CA PRO A 156 18.20 -3.91 13.34
C PRO A 156 17.67 -4.92 14.37
N ASN A 157 16.42 -5.32 14.24
CA ASN A 157 15.83 -6.36 15.11
C ASN A 157 16.61 -7.70 15.02
N SER A 158 17.30 -7.96 13.90
CA SER A 158 18.14 -9.13 13.70
C SER A 158 19.39 -9.17 14.59
N ALA A 159 19.81 -8.03 15.16
CA ALA A 159 20.93 -7.93 16.09
C ALA A 159 20.58 -8.36 17.52
N ILE A 160 19.27 -8.47 17.84
CA ILE A 160 18.80 -8.77 19.18
C ILE A 160 18.70 -10.29 19.36
N HIS A 161 19.41 -10.79 20.38
CA HIS A 161 19.36 -12.19 20.79
C HIS A 161 18.84 -12.31 22.23
N ARG A 162 18.44 -13.49 22.62
CA ARG A 162 18.03 -13.78 24.01
C ARG A 162 18.92 -14.86 24.57
N ILE A 163 19.59 -14.55 25.70
CA ILE A 163 20.39 -15.47 26.50
C ILE A 163 19.89 -15.35 27.94
N ASP A 164 19.58 -16.44 28.61
CA ASP A 164 19.07 -16.48 30.00
C ASP A 164 17.96 -15.48 30.31
N GLN A 165 16.97 -15.41 29.40
CA GLN A 165 15.85 -14.47 29.45
C GLN A 165 16.21 -12.97 29.28
N LYS A 166 17.48 -12.63 29.14
CA LYS A 166 17.97 -11.28 28.88
C LYS A 166 18.07 -11.02 27.38
N LYS A 167 17.83 -9.77 26.99
CA LYS A 167 18.05 -9.33 25.61
C LYS A 167 19.48 -8.84 25.51
N VAL A 168 20.21 -9.37 24.53
CA VAL A 168 21.63 -9.06 24.31
C VAL A 168 21.91 -8.70 22.87
N ILE A 169 22.99 -7.95 22.68
CA ILE A 169 23.63 -7.69 21.38
C ILE A 169 25.09 -8.13 21.52
N PHE A 170 25.61 -8.85 20.53
CA PHE A 170 27.02 -9.20 20.48
C PHE A 170 27.83 -7.99 20.01
N VAL A 171 28.69 -7.47 20.89
CA VAL A 171 29.59 -6.34 20.65
C VAL A 171 30.99 -6.85 20.47
N LYS A 172 31.72 -6.24 19.54
CA LYS A 172 33.12 -6.58 19.30
C LYS A 172 34.00 -5.92 20.37
N GLU A 173 34.73 -6.73 21.12
CA GLU A 173 35.72 -6.30 22.09
C GLU A 173 37.10 -6.92 21.71
N GLY A 174 37.99 -6.12 21.11
CA GLY A 174 39.24 -6.60 20.56
C GLY A 174 39.03 -7.53 19.37
N ASP A 175 39.43 -8.80 19.49
CA ASP A 175 39.24 -9.83 18.48
C ASP A 175 38.00 -10.73 18.74
N ASP A 176 37.36 -10.57 19.89
CA ASP A 176 36.23 -11.39 20.33
C ASP A 176 34.90 -10.63 20.25
N PHE A 177 33.79 -11.40 20.42
CA PHE A 177 32.45 -10.86 20.48
C PHE A 177 31.78 -11.23 21.80
N GLU A 178 31.43 -10.23 22.60
CA GLU A 178 30.80 -10.44 23.90
C GLU A 178 29.31 -10.06 23.91
N PRO A 179 28.46 -10.80 24.64
CA PRO A 179 27.05 -10.49 24.75
C PRO A 179 26.82 -9.34 25.75
N HIS A 180 26.44 -8.18 25.24
CA HIS A 180 26.05 -7.03 26.06
C HIS A 180 24.55 -7.04 26.32
N GLU A 181 24.13 -7.02 27.60
CA GLU A 181 22.75 -6.88 27.97
C GLU A 181 22.25 -5.48 27.57
N VAL A 182 21.09 -5.43 26.87
CA VAL A 182 20.51 -4.21 26.38
C VAL A 182 19.09 -4.00 26.86
N HIS A 183 18.74 -2.74 27.15
CA HIS A 183 17.36 -2.32 27.40
C HIS A 183 16.83 -1.68 26.14
N LEU A 184 15.70 -2.21 25.65
CA LEU A 184 15.10 -1.80 24.40
C LEU A 184 13.94 -0.82 24.64
N GLY A 185 13.81 0.14 23.73
CA GLY A 185 12.69 1.07 23.65
C GLY A 185 11.71 0.68 22.55
N GLU A 186 11.15 1.69 21.89
CA GLU A 186 10.24 1.52 20.78
C GLU A 186 10.91 0.80 19.61
N SER A 187 10.11 0.00 18.91
CA SER A 187 10.56 -0.76 17.73
C SER A 187 9.55 -0.69 16.61
N ASP A 188 10.04 -0.83 15.38
CA ASP A 188 9.23 -1.06 14.19
C ASP A 188 9.51 -2.47 13.60
N LYS A 189 9.14 -2.70 12.33
CA LYS A 189 9.33 -3.99 11.67
C LYS A 189 10.80 -4.35 11.45
N GLU A 190 11.69 -3.36 11.34
CA GLU A 190 13.07 -3.52 10.94
C GLU A 190 14.07 -3.15 12.04
N PHE A 191 13.74 -2.13 12.85
CA PHE A 191 14.65 -1.53 13.81
C PHE A 191 14.06 -1.41 15.21
N VAL A 192 14.96 -1.33 16.20
CA VAL A 192 14.64 -1.09 17.61
C VAL A 192 15.59 -0.06 18.19
N ILE A 193 15.07 0.82 19.07
CA ILE A 193 15.87 1.76 19.83
C ILE A 193 16.49 1.03 21.02
N VAL A 194 17.80 1.23 21.21
CA VAL A 194 18.52 0.77 22.40
C VAL A 194 18.61 1.94 23.38
N LEU A 195 17.99 1.77 24.56
CA LEU A 195 17.95 2.78 25.63
C LEU A 195 19.23 2.76 26.46
N SER A 196 19.78 1.56 26.71
CA SER A 196 21.04 1.35 27.44
C SER A 196 21.69 0.01 27.06
N GLY A 197 22.98 -0.13 27.38
CA GLY A 197 23.78 -1.32 27.06
C GLY A 197 24.59 -1.23 25.78
N LEU A 198 24.33 -0.20 24.94
CA LEU A 198 25.09 0.08 23.72
C LEU A 198 25.31 1.59 23.60
N THR A 199 26.51 2.00 23.18
CA THR A 199 26.85 3.42 22.95
C THR A 199 27.22 3.66 21.48
N PRO A 200 27.00 4.89 20.95
CA PRO A 200 27.40 5.23 19.60
C PRO A 200 28.90 4.98 19.37
N GLY A 201 29.23 4.32 18.27
CA GLY A 201 30.61 4.00 17.89
C GLY A 201 31.04 2.57 18.25
N MET A 202 30.28 1.81 19.03
CA MET A 202 30.53 0.38 19.23
C MET A 202 30.24 -0.43 17.97
N GLU A 203 31.14 -1.35 17.64
CA GLU A 203 30.94 -2.33 16.57
C GLU A 203 30.15 -3.51 17.12
N TYR A 204 29.10 -3.93 16.43
CA TYR A 204 28.23 -5.02 16.86
C TYR A 204 27.82 -5.93 15.69
N VAL A 205 27.41 -7.13 16.01
CA VAL A 205 26.93 -8.12 15.03
C VAL A 205 25.47 -7.81 14.66
N SER A 206 25.25 -7.32 13.44
CA SER A 206 23.91 -7.00 12.93
C SER A 206 23.13 -8.23 12.42
N ASN A 207 23.86 -9.25 11.92
CA ASN A 207 23.30 -10.49 11.40
C ASN A 207 24.18 -11.69 11.75
N GLY A 208 23.58 -12.87 11.88
CA GLY A 208 24.31 -14.11 12.12
C GLY A 208 24.73 -14.34 13.57
N GLY A 209 24.35 -13.48 14.52
CA GLY A 209 24.69 -13.61 15.94
C GLY A 209 24.16 -14.89 16.61
N PHE A 210 23.26 -15.64 15.97
CA PHE A 210 22.82 -16.95 16.45
C PHE A 210 23.96 -17.97 16.52
N ILE A 211 25.01 -17.81 15.69
CA ILE A 211 26.22 -18.68 15.71
C ILE A 211 26.98 -18.44 17.00
N LEU A 212 27.21 -17.17 17.35
CA LEU A 212 27.89 -16.80 18.60
C LEU A 212 27.10 -17.24 19.83
N LYS A 213 25.77 -17.11 19.78
CA LYS A 213 24.88 -17.62 20.83
C LYS A 213 25.03 -19.13 21.02
N ALA A 214 25.05 -19.92 19.91
CA ALA A 214 25.19 -21.36 19.97
C ALA A 214 26.57 -21.81 20.50
N GLU A 215 27.61 -21.03 20.25
CA GLU A 215 28.95 -21.28 20.75
C GLU A 215 29.03 -21.04 22.27
N LEU A 216 28.49 -19.93 22.75
CA LEU A 216 28.38 -19.64 24.19
C LEU A 216 27.59 -20.72 24.96
N GLU A 217 26.41 -21.12 24.44
CA GLU A 217 25.60 -22.14 25.08
C GLU A 217 26.29 -23.52 25.10
N LYS A 218 27.24 -23.77 24.20
CA LYS A 218 28.04 -25.01 24.19
C LYS A 218 29.15 -24.99 25.25
N ASP A 219 29.84 -23.86 25.39
CA ASP A 219 30.91 -23.69 26.40
C ASP A 219 30.35 -23.79 27.82
N ASP A 220 29.14 -23.21 28.08
CA ASP A 220 28.46 -23.33 29.36
C ASP A 220 28.04 -24.79 29.69
N MET A 221 27.81 -25.66 28.69
CA MET A 221 27.51 -27.08 28.88
C MET A 221 28.78 -27.92 29.18
N ASP A 222 29.91 -27.56 28.59
CA ASP A 222 31.17 -28.27 28.81
C ASP A 222 31.76 -28.00 30.21
N ASP A 223 31.63 -26.78 30.74
CA ASP A 223 32.07 -26.41 32.08
C ASP A 223 31.20 -27.06 33.21
N GLY A 224 29.94 -27.44 32.90
CA GLY A 224 29.02 -28.11 33.84
C GLY A 224 29.30 -29.58 34.11
N HIS A 225 30.24 -30.25 33.42
CA HIS A 225 30.57 -31.67 33.58
C HIS A 225 31.88 -31.93 34.30
N ALA A 226 32.55 -30.89 34.85
CA ALA A 226 33.81 -31.04 35.59
C ALA A 226 33.63 -30.94 37.11
N HIS A 227 32.74 -31.79 37.71
CA HIS A 227 32.71 -32.04 39.16
C HIS A 227 32.29 -33.48 39.45
#